data_2a91bbf12e0bab0853114716b75b4321
#
_entry.id   2a91bbf12e0bab0853114716b75b4321
#
_cell.length_a   1.000
_cell.length_b   1.000
_cell.length_c   1.000
_cell.angle_alpha   90.00
_cell.angle_beta   90.00
_cell.angle_gamma   90.00
#
_symmetry.space_group_name_H-M   'P 1'
#
loop_
_entity.id
_entity.type
_entity.pdbx_description
1 polymer ?
#
loop_
_entity_poly.entity_id
_entity_poly.type
_entity_poly.pdbx_seq_one_letter_code
_entity_poly.pdbx_strand_id
1 'polypeptide(L)'
;MQMALKCADLGHLCSPLEVHKRWVSGLEEEMFRQGDRERAAGLNVSPLMDRTKGGVTKSQSGFFNIVALPMYTAFAQAFPEAAPMLAAVKANLEFWAQAEAIAAAAATAACS
;
A
#
# COMPACT_ATOMS: atom_id res chain seq x y z
N MET A 1 -0.44 -5.19 -22.65
CA MET A 1 -0.66 -6.48 -21.96
C MET A 1 0.00 -6.53 -20.59
N GLN A 2 1.30 -6.27 -20.50
CA GLN A 2 2.00 -6.30 -19.18
C GLN A 2 1.42 -5.30 -18.19
N MET A 3 1.10 -4.09 -18.61
CA MET A 3 0.52 -3.06 -17.74
C MET A 3 -0.88 -3.47 -17.25
N ALA A 4 -1.71 -4.03 -18.13
CA ALA A 4 -3.03 -4.52 -17.75
C ALA A 4 -2.94 -5.63 -16.71
N LEU A 5 -1.98 -6.55 -16.87
CA LEU A 5 -1.74 -7.62 -15.92
C LEU A 5 -1.30 -7.06 -14.55
N LYS A 6 -0.41 -6.08 -14.54
CA LYS A 6 0.02 -5.43 -13.30
C LYS A 6 -1.12 -4.71 -12.59
N CYS A 7 -1.96 -4.00 -13.34
CA CYS A 7 -3.14 -3.35 -12.78
C CYS A 7 -4.12 -4.35 -12.19
N ALA A 8 -4.32 -5.50 -12.83
CA ALA A 8 -5.18 -6.56 -12.33
C ALA A 8 -4.59 -7.21 -11.07
N ASP A 9 -3.29 -7.47 -11.06
CA ASP A 9 -2.59 -8.09 -9.93
C ASP A 9 -2.65 -7.21 -8.68
N LEU A 10 -2.53 -5.90 -8.86
CA LEU A 10 -2.63 -4.91 -7.80
C LEU A 10 -4.04 -4.30 -7.71
N GLY A 11 -5.06 -5.01 -8.16
CA GLY A 11 -6.42 -4.49 -8.31
C GLY A 11 -7.07 -4.00 -7.02
N HIS A 12 -6.63 -4.48 -5.86
CA HIS A 12 -7.16 -3.99 -4.58
C HIS A 12 -6.88 -2.51 -4.35
N LEU A 13 -5.88 -1.94 -5.05
CA LEU A 13 -5.55 -0.50 -4.93
C LEU A 13 -6.69 0.39 -5.44
N CYS A 14 -7.52 -0.11 -6.36
CA CYS A 14 -8.69 0.60 -6.88
C CYS A 14 -10.03 0.03 -6.36
N SER A 15 -9.99 -0.85 -5.37
CA SER A 15 -11.19 -1.36 -4.71
C SER A 15 -11.78 -0.32 -3.75
N PRO A 16 -13.08 -0.44 -3.37
CA PRO A 16 -13.64 0.37 -2.30
C PRO A 16 -12.74 0.30 -1.05
N LEU A 17 -12.67 1.40 -0.32
CA LEU A 17 -11.72 1.56 0.78
C LEU A 17 -11.73 0.40 1.78
N GLU A 18 -12.90 -0.06 2.20
CA GLU A 18 -12.97 -1.14 3.21
C GLU A 18 -12.42 -2.46 2.67
N VAL A 19 -12.62 -2.75 1.39
CA VAL A 19 -12.04 -3.93 0.73
C VAL A 19 -10.53 -3.77 0.60
N HIS A 20 -10.09 -2.61 0.15
CA HIS A 20 -8.66 -2.29 0.04
C HIS A 20 -7.93 -2.45 1.37
N LYS A 21 -8.51 -1.93 2.46
CA LYS A 21 -7.92 -2.05 3.81
C LYS A 21 -7.78 -3.50 4.25
N ARG A 22 -8.73 -4.37 3.92
CA ARG A 22 -8.64 -5.80 4.22
C ARG A 22 -7.48 -6.45 3.47
N TRP A 23 -7.30 -6.10 2.20
CA TRP A 23 -6.18 -6.62 1.40
C TRP A 23 -4.84 -6.16 1.96
N VAL A 24 -4.73 -4.88 2.35
CA VAL A 24 -3.51 -4.34 2.95
C VAL A 24 -3.20 -5.06 4.27
N SER A 25 -4.19 -5.25 5.13
CA SER A 25 -4.02 -5.94 6.40
C SER A 25 -3.57 -7.38 6.21
N GLY A 26 -4.19 -8.10 5.26
CA GLY A 26 -3.81 -9.48 4.94
C GLY A 26 -2.40 -9.59 4.38
N LEU A 27 -2.03 -8.68 3.49
CA LEU A 27 -0.68 -8.63 2.92
C LEU A 27 0.35 -8.34 4.00
N GLU A 28 0.09 -7.38 4.87
CA GLU A 28 1.00 -7.04 5.98
C GLU A 28 1.22 -8.25 6.90
N GLU A 29 0.17 -8.97 7.27
CA GLU A 29 0.30 -10.16 8.10
C GLU A 29 1.09 -11.26 7.40
N GLU A 30 0.85 -11.47 6.10
CA GLU A 30 1.61 -12.43 5.31
C GLU A 30 3.11 -12.10 5.30
N MET A 31 3.44 -10.82 5.10
CA MET A 31 4.83 -10.35 5.11
C MET A 31 5.47 -10.49 6.48
N PHE A 32 4.73 -10.19 7.56
CA PHE A 32 5.24 -10.38 8.92
C PHE A 32 5.50 -11.84 9.24
N ARG A 33 4.66 -12.74 8.77
CA ARG A 33 4.89 -14.19 8.93
C ARG A 33 6.13 -14.65 8.20
N GLN A 34 6.42 -14.09 7.03
CA GLN A 34 7.68 -14.36 6.34
C GLN A 34 8.87 -13.86 7.16
N GLY A 35 8.81 -12.64 7.68
CA GLY A 35 9.86 -12.08 8.54
C GLY A 35 10.09 -12.91 9.80
N ASP A 36 9.02 -13.41 10.41
CA ASP A 36 9.12 -14.30 11.58
C ASP A 36 9.88 -15.59 11.23
N ARG A 37 9.62 -16.17 10.04
CA ARG A 37 10.33 -17.37 9.58
C ARG A 37 11.79 -17.08 9.27
N GLU A 38 12.07 -15.91 8.65
CA GLU A 38 13.46 -15.50 8.38
C GLU A 38 14.24 -15.36 9.69
N ARG A 39 13.65 -14.72 10.69
CA ARG A 39 14.28 -14.58 12.02
C ARG A 39 14.52 -15.93 12.68
N ALA A 40 13.55 -16.82 12.64
CA ALA A 40 13.69 -18.17 13.21
C ALA A 40 14.78 -18.99 12.52
N ALA A 41 15.02 -18.73 11.22
CA ALA A 41 16.07 -19.37 10.44
C ALA A 41 17.46 -18.70 10.59
N GLY A 42 17.56 -17.65 11.41
CA GLY A 42 18.82 -16.92 11.60
C GLY A 42 19.19 -16.01 10.43
N LEU A 43 18.22 -15.71 9.54
CA LEU A 43 18.41 -14.82 8.41
C LEU A 43 18.08 -13.37 8.80
N ASN A 44 18.62 -12.42 8.05
CA ASN A 44 18.22 -11.03 8.18
C ASN A 44 16.76 -10.88 7.73
N VAL A 45 15.95 -10.18 8.53
CA VAL A 45 14.55 -9.94 8.18
C VAL A 45 14.48 -8.96 7.03
N SER A 46 13.77 -9.34 5.96
CA SER A 46 13.60 -8.52 4.77
C SER A 46 12.87 -7.20 5.07
N PRO A 47 13.10 -6.15 4.28
CA PRO A 47 12.41 -4.87 4.46
C PRO A 47 10.88 -5.03 4.48
N LEU A 48 10.21 -4.29 5.35
CA LEU A 48 8.76 -4.30 5.56
C LEU A 48 8.21 -5.60 6.17
N MET A 49 9.07 -6.57 6.48
CA MET A 49 8.65 -7.86 7.03
C MET A 49 8.93 -7.99 8.53
N ASP A 50 9.51 -6.96 9.15
CA ASP A 50 9.79 -6.95 10.57
C ASP A 50 8.58 -6.39 11.34
N ARG A 51 7.89 -7.28 12.04
CA ARG A 51 6.70 -6.97 12.85
C ARG A 51 6.97 -5.88 13.89
N THR A 52 8.20 -5.76 14.36
CA THR A 52 8.58 -4.78 15.39
C THR A 52 8.83 -3.38 14.84
N LYS A 53 8.98 -3.23 13.52
CA LYS A 53 9.34 -1.95 12.89
C LYS A 53 8.21 -1.30 12.11
N GLY A 54 7.07 -1.92 12.02
CA GLY A 54 5.99 -1.50 11.14
C GLY A 54 6.15 -2.08 9.74
N GLY A 55 5.05 -2.22 9.04
CA GLY A 55 4.97 -2.92 7.76
C GLY A 55 4.43 -2.07 6.64
N VAL A 56 3.77 -2.72 5.69
CA VAL A 56 3.26 -2.07 4.48
C VAL A 56 2.20 -1.00 4.76
N THR A 57 1.47 -1.10 5.88
CA THR A 57 0.46 -0.10 6.24
C THR A 57 1.08 1.28 6.40
N LYS A 58 2.28 1.39 6.98
CA LYS A 58 2.98 2.66 7.19
C LYS A 58 3.62 3.21 5.92
N SER A 59 3.74 2.41 4.87
CA SER A 59 4.38 2.80 3.62
C SER A 59 3.39 2.93 2.45
N GLN A 60 2.09 2.88 2.73
CA GLN A 60 1.07 2.88 1.67
C GLN A 60 1.09 4.15 0.83
N SER A 61 1.19 5.35 1.42
CA SER A 61 1.20 6.57 0.62
C SER A 61 2.42 6.64 -0.29
N GLY A 62 3.59 6.21 0.18
CA GLY A 62 4.79 6.10 -0.65
C GLY A 62 4.61 5.13 -1.81
N PHE A 63 4.06 3.95 -1.55
CA PHE A 63 3.78 2.96 -2.58
C PHE A 63 2.80 3.50 -3.63
N PHE A 64 1.73 4.16 -3.18
CA PHE A 64 0.76 4.77 -4.10
C PHE A 64 1.41 5.85 -4.97
N ASN A 65 2.24 6.71 -4.40
CA ASN A 65 2.87 7.81 -5.15
C ASN A 65 3.93 7.29 -6.14
N ILE A 66 4.71 6.29 -5.78
CA ILE A 66 5.84 5.80 -6.58
C ILE A 66 5.40 4.76 -7.60
N VAL A 67 4.47 3.88 -7.24
CA VAL A 67 4.09 2.73 -8.07
C VAL A 67 2.66 2.85 -8.59
N ALA A 68 1.68 2.94 -7.71
CA ALA A 68 0.26 2.84 -8.09
C ALA A 68 -0.21 3.99 -8.96
N LEU A 69 0.02 5.21 -8.52
CA LEU A 69 -0.47 6.40 -9.22
C LEU A 69 0.14 6.54 -10.63
N PRO A 70 1.48 6.41 -10.82
CA PRO A 70 2.05 6.42 -12.18
C PRO A 70 1.50 5.29 -13.06
N MET A 71 1.35 4.09 -12.52
CA MET A 71 0.88 2.93 -13.28
C MET A 71 -0.57 3.11 -13.75
N TYR A 72 -1.48 3.47 -12.84
CA TYR A 72 -2.89 3.66 -13.20
C TYR A 72 -3.10 4.92 -14.03
N THR A 73 -2.29 5.97 -13.87
CA THR A 73 -2.31 7.15 -14.73
C THR A 73 -1.97 6.78 -16.17
N ALA A 74 -0.89 6.02 -16.37
CA ALA A 74 -0.48 5.57 -17.70
C ALA A 74 -1.55 4.65 -18.32
N PHE A 75 -2.12 3.75 -17.53
CA PHE A 75 -3.16 2.85 -17.99
C PHE A 75 -4.43 3.61 -18.43
N ALA A 76 -4.85 4.60 -17.64
CA ALA A 76 -6.02 5.44 -17.96
C ALA A 76 -5.79 6.33 -19.19
N GLN A 77 -4.55 6.77 -19.42
CA GLN A 77 -4.18 7.52 -20.63
C GLN A 77 -4.31 6.63 -21.88
N ALA A 78 -3.87 5.39 -21.79
CA ALA A 78 -3.98 4.45 -22.90
C ALA A 78 -5.42 3.96 -23.11
N PHE A 79 -6.17 3.79 -22.03
CA PHE A 79 -7.55 3.30 -22.06
C PHE A 79 -8.44 4.25 -21.22
N PRO A 80 -9.03 5.26 -21.85
CA PRO A 80 -9.82 6.28 -21.11
C PRO A 80 -10.96 5.71 -20.28
N GLU A 81 -11.48 4.54 -20.66
CA GLU A 81 -12.54 3.85 -19.91
C GLU A 81 -12.06 3.34 -18.54
N ALA A 82 -10.74 3.30 -18.33
CA ALA A 82 -10.15 2.95 -17.03
C ALA A 82 -10.06 4.14 -16.06
N ALA A 83 -10.52 5.33 -16.44
CA ALA A 83 -10.50 6.51 -15.59
C ALA A 83 -11.14 6.28 -14.19
N PRO A 84 -12.23 5.52 -14.05
CA PRO A 84 -12.79 5.21 -12.72
C PRO A 84 -11.81 4.47 -11.80
N MET A 85 -10.94 3.63 -12.36
CA MET A 85 -9.90 2.93 -11.59
C MET A 85 -8.89 3.93 -11.03
N LEU A 86 -8.45 4.87 -11.85
CA LEU A 86 -7.53 5.93 -11.42
C LEU A 86 -8.16 6.81 -10.33
N ALA A 87 -9.44 7.16 -10.47
CA ALA A 87 -10.16 7.93 -9.46
C ALA A 87 -10.22 7.18 -8.11
N ALA A 88 -10.45 5.87 -8.14
CA ALA A 88 -10.48 5.04 -6.94
C ALA A 88 -9.09 4.95 -6.29
N VAL A 89 -8.03 4.83 -7.08
CA VAL A 89 -6.64 4.85 -6.58
C VAL A 89 -6.36 6.17 -5.87
N LYS A 90 -6.74 7.30 -6.46
CA LYS A 90 -6.54 8.62 -5.86
C LYS A 90 -7.30 8.75 -4.53
N ALA A 91 -8.52 8.25 -4.45
CA ALA A 91 -9.30 8.29 -3.22
C ALA A 91 -8.65 7.45 -2.10
N ASN A 92 -8.15 6.27 -2.42
CA ASN A 92 -7.46 5.43 -1.45
C ASN A 92 -6.13 6.04 -1.01
N LEU A 93 -5.39 6.67 -1.92
CA LEU A 93 -4.18 7.42 -1.58
C LEU A 93 -4.47 8.54 -0.59
N GLU A 94 -5.54 9.30 -0.82
CA GLU A 94 -5.93 10.39 0.07
C GLU A 94 -6.19 9.89 1.49
N PHE A 95 -6.88 8.74 1.62
CA PHE A 95 -7.10 8.11 2.92
C PHE A 95 -5.78 7.83 3.64
N TRP A 96 -4.82 7.20 2.97
CA TRP A 96 -3.53 6.86 3.58
C TRP A 96 -2.70 8.09 3.93
N ALA A 97 -2.71 9.11 3.07
CA ALA A 97 -2.00 10.37 3.34
C ALA A 97 -2.56 11.07 4.57
N GLN A 98 -3.88 11.09 4.74
CA GLN A 98 -4.52 11.65 5.92
C GLN A 98 -4.20 10.83 7.18
N ALA A 99 -4.24 9.50 7.08
CA ALA A 99 -3.92 8.62 8.20
C ALA A 99 -2.48 8.82 8.69
N GLU A 100 -1.54 8.95 7.75
CA GLU A 100 -0.14 9.23 8.08
C GLU A 100 0.03 10.60 8.74
N ALA A 101 -0.66 11.62 8.25
CA ALA A 101 -0.61 12.96 8.82
C ALA A 101 -1.14 12.98 10.26
N ILE A 102 -2.24 12.27 10.51
CA ILE A 102 -2.81 12.14 11.87
C ILE A 102 -1.83 11.42 12.80
N ALA A 103 -1.23 10.32 12.33
CA ALA A 103 -0.26 9.57 13.11
C ALA A 103 0.98 10.40 13.44
N ALA A 104 1.47 11.19 12.48
CA ALA A 104 2.61 12.08 12.68
C ALA A 104 2.29 13.17 13.69
N ALA A 105 1.11 13.77 13.62
CA ALA A 105 0.66 14.78 14.57
C ALA A 105 0.54 14.21 15.98
N ALA A 106 0.00 12.99 16.11
CA ALA A 106 -0.12 12.32 17.41
C ALA A 106 1.26 12.01 18.02
N ALA A 107 2.22 11.58 17.19
CA ALA A 107 3.58 11.31 17.63
C ALA A 107 4.27 12.60 18.12
N THR A 108 4.08 13.71 17.41
CA THR A 108 4.62 15.01 17.80
C THR A 108 4.01 15.50 19.12
N ALA A 109 2.70 15.33 19.29
CA ALA A 109 2.01 15.70 20.53
C ALA A 109 2.48 14.85 21.72
N ALA A 110 2.77 13.57 21.50
CA ALA A 110 3.27 12.68 22.55
C ALA A 110 4.69 13.00 22.99
N CYS A 111 5.50 13.65 22.13
CA CYS A 111 6.88 14.04 22.43
C CYS A 111 6.95 15.40 23.16
N SER A 112 5.87 16.13 23.22
CA SER A 112 5.80 17.42 23.93
C SER A 112 5.09 17.28 25.27
#